data_b26aee8d5be50b51dabc66485c827931
#
_entry.id   b26aee8d5be50b51dabc66485c827931
#
_cell.length_a   1.000
_cell.length_b   1.000
_cell.length_c   1.000
_cell.angle_alpha   90.00
_cell.angle_beta   90.00
_cell.angle_gamma   90.00
#
_symmetry.space_group_name_H-M   'P 1'
#
loop_
_entity.id
_entity.type
_entity.pdbx_description
1 polymer ?
#
loop_
_entity_poly.entity_id
_entity_poly.type
_entity_poly.pdbx_seq_one_letter_code
_entity_poly.pdbx_strand_id
1 'polypeptide(L)'
;MESVLNEIYEDWFFRDNIADSLPMAKYLAPKIKEYLNINSVFDVGCATGHWLSVYEEHGLDVSGLEGTTNSIPHMMVDSSKINIHDLREPYQKNHDVDLVYSIEVAEHIEPEFADNYVDALTRHDAPYILMTAAPPGQGGHGHFNLQYKAYWIDKMQAKGYSIYEELEDKIIEWCKIARETSNAPSEFLRVAVDGDGTGLLAGQVRPVSYTHLRAHETTPH
;
A
#
# COMPACT_ATOMS: atom_id res chain seq x y z
N MET A 1 -26.04 3.86 -10.12
CA MET A 1 -26.13 4.12 -8.67
C MET A 1 -24.82 4.75 -8.28
N GLU A 2 -24.85 5.94 -7.72
CA GLU A 2 -23.66 6.51 -7.09
C GLU A 2 -23.22 5.58 -5.97
N SER A 3 -21.94 5.28 -5.87
CA SER A 3 -21.37 4.42 -4.84
C SER A 3 -21.54 5.10 -3.48
N VAL A 4 -21.90 4.35 -2.43
CA VAL A 4 -21.91 4.85 -1.03
C VAL A 4 -20.54 5.46 -0.67
N LEU A 5 -19.47 5.00 -1.29
CA LEU A 5 -18.13 5.55 -1.11
C LEU A 5 -18.02 7.01 -1.58
N ASN A 6 -18.81 7.44 -2.61
CA ASN A 6 -18.84 8.82 -3.05
C ASN A 6 -19.46 9.76 -2.02
N GLU A 7 -20.33 9.26 -1.15
CA GLU A 7 -20.92 10.03 -0.04
C GLU A 7 -19.96 10.16 1.15
N ILE A 8 -19.09 9.15 1.34
CA ILE A 8 -18.11 9.12 2.45
C ILE A 8 -16.87 9.96 2.09
N TYR A 9 -16.37 9.82 0.86
CA TYR A 9 -15.14 10.46 0.41
C TYR A 9 -15.46 11.60 -0.55
N GLU A 10 -15.66 12.80 0.00
CA GLU A 10 -15.93 14.02 -0.74
C GLU A 10 -14.64 14.70 -1.23
N ASP A 11 -14.78 15.73 -2.05
CA ASP A 11 -13.69 16.50 -2.68
C ASP A 11 -12.63 17.02 -1.68
N TRP A 12 -13.05 17.46 -0.49
CA TRP A 12 -12.13 17.96 0.55
C TRP A 12 -11.16 16.86 1.04
N PHE A 13 -11.63 15.60 1.14
CA PHE A 13 -10.82 14.48 1.58
C PHE A 13 -9.60 14.28 0.69
N PHE A 14 -9.80 14.31 -0.63
CA PHE A 14 -8.71 14.09 -1.59
C PHE A 14 -7.69 15.22 -1.60
N ARG A 15 -8.12 16.47 -1.42
CA ARG A 15 -7.20 17.63 -1.32
C ARG A 15 -6.34 17.59 -0.07
N ASP A 16 -6.94 17.27 1.07
CA ASP A 16 -6.24 17.21 2.35
C ASP A 16 -5.27 16.01 2.37
N ASN A 17 -5.70 14.86 1.84
CA ASN A 17 -4.87 13.66 1.72
C ASN A 17 -3.57 13.91 0.93
N ILE A 18 -3.63 14.63 -0.20
CA ILE A 18 -2.44 15.00 -0.97
C ILE A 18 -1.49 15.85 -0.12
N ALA A 19 -2.01 16.87 0.55
CA ALA A 19 -1.19 17.79 1.33
C ALA A 19 -0.43 17.08 2.46
N ASP A 20 -1.09 16.13 3.10
CA ASP A 20 -0.57 15.43 4.27
C ASP A 20 0.41 14.31 3.90
N SER A 21 0.17 13.56 2.83
CA SER A 21 0.93 12.34 2.54
C SER A 21 1.95 12.45 1.41
N LEU A 22 1.79 13.38 0.47
CA LEU A 22 2.74 13.58 -0.64
C LEU A 22 4.19 13.88 -0.18
N PRO A 23 4.46 14.69 0.87
CA PRO A 23 5.82 14.87 1.36
C PRO A 23 6.47 13.56 1.82
N MET A 24 5.69 12.68 2.44
CA MET A 24 6.16 11.36 2.87
C MET A 24 6.40 10.44 1.69
N ALA A 25 5.51 10.43 0.70
CA ALA A 25 5.71 9.68 -0.54
C ALA A 25 7.04 10.06 -1.20
N LYS A 26 7.32 11.36 -1.35
CA LYS A 26 8.58 11.88 -1.92
C LYS A 26 9.83 11.46 -1.13
N TYR A 27 9.69 11.24 0.17
CA TYR A 27 10.79 10.82 1.01
C TYR A 27 11.00 9.30 1.00
N LEU A 28 9.91 8.52 1.08
CA LEU A 28 9.97 7.06 1.25
C LEU A 28 10.03 6.28 -0.07
N ALA A 29 9.25 6.67 -1.09
CA ALA A 29 9.12 5.87 -2.31
C ALA A 29 10.48 5.59 -3.00
N PRO A 30 11.40 6.57 -3.16
CA PRO A 30 12.71 6.29 -3.75
C PRO A 30 13.56 5.35 -2.89
N LYS A 31 13.44 5.40 -1.55
CA LYS A 31 14.16 4.50 -0.64
C LYS A 31 13.63 3.07 -0.71
N ILE A 32 12.31 2.92 -0.75
CA ILE A 32 11.66 1.61 -0.92
C ILE A 32 12.05 1.01 -2.26
N LYS A 33 11.98 1.80 -3.35
CA LYS A 33 12.43 1.37 -4.68
C LYS A 33 13.85 0.84 -4.68
N GLU A 34 14.78 1.61 -4.11
CA GLU A 34 16.20 1.25 -4.08
C GLU A 34 16.44 0.00 -3.22
N TYR A 35 15.84 -0.05 -2.02
CA TYR A 35 16.03 -1.15 -1.08
C TYR A 35 15.49 -2.48 -1.61
N LEU A 36 14.30 -2.47 -2.23
CA LEU A 36 13.67 -3.65 -2.79
C LEU A 36 14.11 -3.96 -4.23
N ASN A 37 14.80 -3.02 -4.89
CA ASN A 37 15.19 -3.11 -6.30
C ASN A 37 14.00 -3.44 -7.23
N ILE A 38 12.90 -2.70 -7.09
CA ILE A 38 11.65 -2.90 -7.81
C ILE A 38 11.53 -1.98 -9.03
N ASN A 39 10.72 -2.40 -10.02
CA ASN A 39 10.45 -1.66 -11.24
C ASN A 39 8.95 -1.39 -11.46
N SER A 40 8.09 -2.02 -10.68
CA SER A 40 6.63 -1.89 -10.82
C SER A 40 5.92 -1.88 -9.47
N VAL A 41 4.83 -1.08 -9.38
CA VAL A 41 4.01 -0.93 -8.18
C VAL A 41 2.53 -0.97 -8.55
N PHE A 42 1.75 -1.72 -7.77
CA PHE A 42 0.30 -1.72 -7.80
C PHE A 42 -0.24 -1.23 -6.46
N ASP A 43 -0.95 -0.10 -6.47
CA ASP A 43 -1.47 0.54 -5.25
C ASP A 43 -2.95 0.21 -5.06
N VAL A 44 -3.30 -0.42 -3.96
CA VAL A 44 -4.67 -0.83 -3.61
C VAL A 44 -5.27 0.18 -2.65
N GLY A 45 -6.22 0.98 -3.13
CA GLY A 45 -6.78 2.14 -2.43
C GLY A 45 -5.90 3.38 -2.64
N CYS A 46 -5.54 3.66 -3.89
CA CYS A 46 -4.53 4.67 -4.23
C CYS A 46 -4.97 6.13 -4.05
N ALA A 47 -6.22 6.39 -3.65
CA ALA A 47 -6.81 7.73 -3.54
C ALA A 47 -6.57 8.57 -4.80
N THR A 48 -5.73 9.60 -4.72
CA THR A 48 -5.38 10.47 -5.85
C THR A 48 -4.17 9.98 -6.66
N GLY A 49 -3.61 8.80 -6.33
CA GLY A 49 -2.40 8.28 -6.97
C GLY A 49 -1.15 9.10 -6.65
N HIS A 50 -1.13 9.86 -5.56
CA HIS A 50 0.03 10.71 -5.21
C HIS A 50 1.29 9.88 -4.87
N TRP A 51 1.15 8.69 -4.26
CA TRP A 51 2.26 7.77 -4.10
C TRP A 51 2.73 7.20 -5.44
N LEU A 52 1.78 6.80 -6.29
CA LEU A 52 2.06 6.30 -7.64
C LEU A 52 2.79 7.36 -8.49
N SER A 53 2.40 8.65 -8.37
CA SER A 53 3.07 9.71 -9.12
C SER A 53 4.54 9.83 -8.77
N VAL A 54 4.90 9.65 -7.49
CA VAL A 54 6.31 9.66 -7.07
C VAL A 54 7.05 8.42 -7.57
N TYR A 55 6.46 7.24 -7.52
CA TYR A 55 7.07 6.05 -8.09
C TYR A 55 7.28 6.19 -9.60
N GLU A 56 6.30 6.76 -10.32
CA GLU A 56 6.38 7.02 -11.75
C GLU A 56 7.50 8.03 -12.09
N GLU A 57 7.64 9.13 -11.33
CA GLU A 57 8.75 10.09 -11.44
C GLU A 57 10.12 9.41 -11.29
N HIS A 58 10.20 8.31 -10.54
CA HIS A 58 11.40 7.50 -10.35
C HIS A 58 11.51 6.34 -11.35
N GLY A 59 10.68 6.32 -12.39
CA GLY A 59 10.78 5.40 -13.53
C GLY A 59 10.17 4.02 -13.29
N LEU A 60 9.27 3.84 -12.31
CA LEU A 60 8.53 2.60 -12.15
C LEU A 60 7.29 2.57 -13.04
N ASP A 61 6.90 1.37 -13.45
CA ASP A 61 5.58 1.13 -13.99
C ASP A 61 4.56 1.13 -12.84
N VAL A 62 3.47 1.91 -12.99
CA VAL A 62 2.51 2.13 -11.91
C VAL A 62 1.08 1.92 -12.36
N SER A 63 0.31 1.29 -11.49
CA SER A 63 -1.14 1.13 -11.64
C SER A 63 -1.80 0.96 -10.28
N GLY A 64 -3.13 1.05 -10.21
CA GLY A 64 -3.80 0.93 -8.93
C GLY A 64 -5.30 0.72 -8.99
N LEU A 65 -5.87 0.57 -7.79
CA LEU A 65 -7.31 0.51 -7.53
C LEU A 65 -7.73 1.70 -6.68
N GLU A 66 -8.91 2.22 -6.98
CA GLU A 66 -9.58 3.24 -6.17
C GLU A 66 -11.08 2.94 -6.07
N GLY A 67 -11.66 3.10 -4.88
CA GLY A 67 -13.05 2.73 -4.60
C GLY A 67 -14.09 3.74 -5.11
N THR A 68 -13.70 4.99 -5.32
CA THR A 68 -14.60 6.10 -5.64
C THR A 68 -14.19 6.90 -6.87
N THR A 69 -15.17 7.33 -7.64
CA THR A 69 -14.94 8.22 -8.80
C THR A 69 -14.64 9.66 -8.41
N ASN A 70 -14.89 10.05 -7.16
CA ASN A 70 -14.58 11.40 -6.66
C ASN A 70 -13.07 11.70 -6.62
N SER A 71 -12.23 10.69 -6.63
CA SER A 71 -10.77 10.83 -6.73
C SER A 71 -10.31 11.29 -8.12
N ILE A 72 -11.07 11.00 -9.20
CA ILE A 72 -10.66 11.19 -10.59
C ILE A 72 -10.24 12.64 -10.90
N PRO A 73 -10.96 13.70 -10.47
CA PRO A 73 -10.54 15.08 -10.72
C PRO A 73 -9.23 15.48 -10.05
N HIS A 74 -8.76 14.70 -9.08
CA HIS A 74 -7.56 14.96 -8.27
C HIS A 74 -6.40 14.03 -8.61
N MET A 75 -6.56 13.14 -9.61
CA MET A 75 -5.52 12.16 -9.97
C MET A 75 -4.21 12.84 -10.34
N MET A 76 -3.13 12.36 -9.75
CA MET A 76 -1.74 12.79 -10.00
C MET A 76 -1.01 11.90 -11.01
N VAL A 77 -1.64 10.81 -11.44
CA VAL A 77 -1.19 9.93 -12.53
C VAL A 77 -2.28 9.87 -13.61
N ASP A 78 -1.94 9.36 -14.79
CA ASP A 78 -2.94 9.13 -15.84
C ASP A 78 -4.05 8.21 -15.30
N SER A 79 -5.30 8.68 -15.33
CA SER A 79 -6.45 7.94 -14.81
C SER A 79 -6.68 6.60 -15.51
N SER A 80 -6.15 6.39 -16.71
CA SER A 80 -6.18 5.10 -17.41
C SER A 80 -5.40 4.00 -16.69
N LYS A 81 -4.48 4.36 -15.79
CA LYS A 81 -3.71 3.44 -14.94
C LYS A 81 -4.48 2.98 -13.71
N ILE A 82 -5.60 3.62 -13.41
CA ILE A 82 -6.40 3.35 -12.22
C ILE A 82 -7.69 2.64 -12.60
N ASN A 83 -7.97 1.52 -11.92
CA ASN A 83 -9.25 0.84 -12.03
C ASN A 83 -10.14 1.28 -10.86
N ILE A 84 -11.34 1.78 -11.17
CA ILE A 84 -12.34 2.03 -10.13
C ILE A 84 -12.95 0.69 -9.72
N HIS A 85 -12.78 0.32 -8.45
CA HIS A 85 -13.23 -0.95 -7.90
C HIS A 85 -13.47 -0.85 -6.39
N ASP A 86 -14.65 -1.23 -5.95
CA ASP A 86 -15.00 -1.31 -4.54
C ASP A 86 -14.37 -2.57 -3.91
N LEU A 87 -13.49 -2.38 -2.94
CA LEU A 87 -12.77 -3.48 -2.26
C LEU A 87 -13.67 -4.38 -1.40
N ARG A 88 -14.94 -4.03 -1.22
CA ARG A 88 -15.96 -4.94 -0.66
C ARG A 88 -16.36 -6.04 -1.62
N GLU A 89 -16.11 -5.85 -2.92
CA GLU A 89 -16.34 -6.83 -3.97
C GLU A 89 -15.05 -7.59 -4.33
N PRO A 90 -15.14 -8.86 -4.72
CA PRO A 90 -13.96 -9.63 -5.11
C PRO A 90 -13.27 -9.04 -6.35
N TYR A 91 -12.02 -8.64 -6.23
CA TYR A 91 -11.20 -8.22 -7.36
C TYR A 91 -10.66 -9.44 -8.11
N GLN A 92 -10.78 -9.46 -9.45
CA GLN A 92 -10.49 -10.64 -10.26
C GLN A 92 -9.28 -10.53 -11.18
N LYS A 93 -8.75 -9.32 -11.39
CA LYS A 93 -7.60 -9.13 -12.29
C LYS A 93 -6.30 -9.46 -11.56
N ASN A 94 -5.33 -9.97 -12.30
CA ASN A 94 -3.96 -10.19 -11.86
C ASN A 94 -3.03 -9.23 -12.62
N HIS A 95 -2.03 -8.70 -11.94
CA HIS A 95 -1.00 -7.82 -12.50
C HIS A 95 0.37 -8.40 -12.16
N ASP A 96 1.27 -8.40 -13.13
CA ASP A 96 2.68 -8.77 -12.92
C ASP A 96 3.40 -7.55 -12.37
N VAL A 97 3.60 -7.51 -11.06
CA VAL A 97 4.17 -6.35 -10.33
C VAL A 97 5.13 -6.81 -9.24
N ASP A 98 6.12 -5.97 -8.95
CA ASP A 98 7.13 -6.27 -7.94
C ASP A 98 6.65 -5.93 -6.52
N LEU A 99 5.84 -4.90 -6.37
CA LEU A 99 5.31 -4.44 -5.08
C LEU A 99 3.81 -4.17 -5.18
N VAL A 100 3.05 -4.77 -4.28
CA VAL A 100 1.69 -4.31 -3.95
C VAL A 100 1.77 -3.37 -2.76
N TYR A 101 1.20 -2.19 -2.92
CA TYR A 101 1.21 -1.12 -1.95
C TYR A 101 -0.21 -0.81 -1.48
N SER A 102 -0.43 -0.55 -0.17
CA SER A 102 -1.75 -0.19 0.36
C SER A 102 -1.61 0.52 1.71
N ILE A 103 -1.70 1.83 1.71
CA ILE A 103 -1.43 2.66 2.89
C ILE A 103 -2.70 3.34 3.35
N GLU A 104 -3.05 3.16 4.64
CA GLU A 104 -4.23 3.76 5.28
C GLU A 104 -5.54 3.38 4.53
N VAL A 105 -5.73 2.09 4.29
CA VAL A 105 -6.89 1.54 3.58
C VAL A 105 -7.61 0.46 4.39
N ALA A 106 -6.86 -0.41 5.04
CA ALA A 106 -7.38 -1.60 5.72
C ALA A 106 -8.44 -1.28 6.78
N GLU A 107 -8.29 -0.17 7.50
CA GLU A 107 -9.20 0.33 8.53
C GLU A 107 -10.53 0.84 7.98
N HIS A 108 -10.59 1.16 6.69
CA HIS A 108 -11.80 1.62 6.00
C HIS A 108 -12.64 0.47 5.42
N ILE A 109 -12.11 -0.75 5.44
CA ILE A 109 -12.82 -1.93 4.94
C ILE A 109 -13.50 -2.65 6.10
N GLU A 110 -14.83 -2.74 6.09
CA GLU A 110 -15.58 -3.40 7.14
C GLU A 110 -15.10 -4.85 7.36
N PRO A 111 -15.12 -5.36 8.60
CA PRO A 111 -14.53 -6.67 8.93
C PRO A 111 -15.02 -7.83 8.07
N GLU A 112 -16.29 -7.81 7.63
CA GLU A 112 -16.88 -8.81 6.75
C GLU A 112 -16.26 -8.86 5.34
N PHE A 113 -15.64 -7.76 4.88
CA PHE A 113 -14.99 -7.66 3.56
C PHE A 113 -13.46 -7.75 3.64
N ALA A 114 -12.89 -7.92 4.83
CA ALA A 114 -11.44 -7.97 5.02
C ALA A 114 -10.76 -9.07 4.19
N ASP A 115 -11.45 -10.19 3.93
CA ASP A 115 -10.91 -11.26 3.08
C ASP A 115 -10.86 -10.85 1.60
N ASN A 116 -11.86 -10.11 1.10
CA ASN A 116 -11.83 -9.56 -0.27
C ASN A 116 -10.68 -8.56 -0.44
N TYR A 117 -10.45 -7.71 0.57
CA TYR A 117 -9.31 -6.79 0.58
C TYR A 117 -7.96 -7.53 0.54
N VAL A 118 -7.78 -8.51 1.42
CA VAL A 118 -6.54 -9.31 1.44
C VAL A 118 -6.36 -10.09 0.13
N ASP A 119 -7.45 -10.60 -0.47
CA ASP A 119 -7.40 -11.23 -1.78
C ASP A 119 -6.99 -10.24 -2.88
N ALA A 120 -7.44 -8.98 -2.82
CA ALA A 120 -7.00 -7.94 -3.74
C ALA A 120 -5.51 -7.64 -3.61
N LEU A 121 -4.94 -7.68 -2.40
CA LEU A 121 -3.50 -7.49 -2.17
C LEU A 121 -2.67 -8.67 -2.68
N THR A 122 -3.11 -9.90 -2.44
CA THR A 122 -2.27 -11.11 -2.56
C THR A 122 -2.39 -11.82 -3.89
N ARG A 123 -3.43 -11.55 -4.68
CA ARG A 123 -3.69 -12.26 -5.94
C ARG A 123 -2.66 -12.07 -7.04
N HIS A 124 -1.82 -11.05 -6.90
CA HIS A 124 -0.79 -10.69 -7.87
C HIS A 124 0.46 -11.56 -7.78
N ASP A 125 0.58 -12.39 -6.72
CA ASP A 125 1.78 -13.15 -6.38
C ASP A 125 3.05 -12.28 -6.37
N ALA A 126 2.88 -10.98 -6.06
CA ALA A 126 3.96 -10.01 -6.02
C ALA A 126 5.01 -10.43 -4.98
N PRO A 127 6.32 -10.26 -5.26
CA PRO A 127 7.37 -10.56 -4.29
C PRO A 127 7.19 -9.84 -2.96
N TYR A 128 6.64 -8.63 -2.99
CA TYR A 128 6.49 -7.79 -1.79
C TYR A 128 5.08 -7.20 -1.70
N ILE A 129 4.60 -7.10 -0.45
CA ILE A 129 3.41 -6.33 -0.09
C ILE A 129 3.81 -5.38 1.04
N LEU A 130 3.42 -4.12 0.92
CA LEU A 130 3.57 -3.12 1.98
C LEU A 130 2.22 -2.49 2.25
N MET A 131 1.72 -2.67 3.46
CA MET A 131 0.45 -2.10 3.89
C MET A 131 0.55 -1.45 5.28
N THR A 132 -0.35 -0.51 5.54
CA THR A 132 -0.64 -0.05 6.90
C THR A 132 -2.10 -0.29 7.26
N ALA A 133 -2.38 -0.33 8.55
CA ALA A 133 -3.72 -0.44 9.10
C ALA A 133 -3.76 0.26 10.45
N ALA A 134 -4.74 1.11 10.68
CA ALA A 134 -4.92 1.79 11.94
C ALA A 134 -5.21 0.77 13.08
N PRO A 135 -4.43 0.81 14.18
CA PRO A 135 -4.66 -0.08 15.32
C PRO A 135 -5.86 0.33 16.16
N PRO A 136 -6.37 -0.55 17.04
CA PRO A 136 -7.42 -0.20 18.00
C PRO A 136 -7.07 1.03 18.83
N GLY A 137 -8.01 1.97 18.91
CA GLY A 137 -7.84 3.24 19.63
C GLY A 137 -7.38 4.40 18.73
N GLN A 138 -6.97 4.18 17.50
CA GLN A 138 -6.73 5.24 16.53
C GLN A 138 -8.06 5.64 15.87
N GLY A 139 -8.59 6.81 16.24
CA GLY A 139 -9.77 7.38 15.59
C GLY A 139 -9.45 7.91 14.20
N GLY A 140 -10.47 7.98 13.34
CA GLY A 140 -10.34 8.55 11.99
C GLY A 140 -11.69 8.57 11.26
N HIS A 141 -11.77 9.32 10.17
CA HIS A 141 -12.97 9.37 9.33
C HIS A 141 -13.12 8.04 8.58
N GLY A 142 -14.27 7.36 8.75
CA GLY A 142 -14.52 6.09 8.07
C GLY A 142 -13.68 4.90 8.57
N HIS A 143 -13.14 4.95 9.79
CA HIS A 143 -12.43 3.83 10.39
C HIS A 143 -13.44 2.83 10.97
N PHE A 144 -13.74 1.76 10.25
CA PHE A 144 -14.71 0.73 10.63
C PHE A 144 -14.03 -0.54 11.19
N ASN A 145 -12.74 -0.76 10.88
CA ASN A 145 -12.04 -2.02 11.11
C ASN A 145 -10.66 -1.81 11.77
N LEU A 146 -10.69 -1.31 12.99
CA LEU A 146 -9.49 -1.11 13.78
C LEU A 146 -9.03 -2.44 14.39
N GLN A 147 -8.02 -3.06 13.80
CA GLN A 147 -7.52 -4.38 14.19
C GLN A 147 -6.06 -4.31 14.67
N TYR A 148 -5.70 -5.23 15.56
CA TYR A 148 -4.29 -5.43 15.90
C TYR A 148 -3.52 -6.01 14.69
N LYS A 149 -2.24 -5.71 14.61
CA LYS A 149 -1.32 -6.21 13.56
C LYS A 149 -1.42 -7.72 13.34
N ALA A 150 -1.57 -8.49 14.43
CA ALA A 150 -1.70 -9.95 14.37
C ALA A 150 -2.86 -10.43 13.48
N TYR A 151 -3.99 -9.71 13.48
CA TYR A 151 -5.14 -10.04 12.64
C TYR A 151 -4.79 -10.00 11.14
N TRP A 152 -4.06 -8.98 10.72
CA TRP A 152 -3.64 -8.84 9.33
C TRP A 152 -2.53 -9.83 8.99
N ILE A 153 -1.59 -10.08 9.92
CA ILE A 153 -0.53 -11.10 9.78
C ILE A 153 -1.14 -12.48 9.52
N ASP A 154 -2.13 -12.90 10.31
CA ASP A 154 -2.76 -14.21 10.16
C ASP A 154 -3.39 -14.37 8.77
N LYS A 155 -4.07 -13.32 8.28
CA LYS A 155 -4.68 -13.32 6.94
C LYS A 155 -3.63 -13.38 5.82
N MET A 156 -2.55 -12.60 5.92
CA MET A 156 -1.47 -12.60 4.94
C MET A 156 -0.72 -13.93 4.93
N GLN A 157 -0.48 -14.53 6.11
CA GLN A 157 0.16 -15.84 6.22
C GLN A 157 -0.69 -16.95 5.61
N ALA A 158 -2.00 -16.89 5.75
CA ALA A 158 -2.94 -17.83 5.09
C ALA A 158 -2.84 -17.76 3.55
N LYS A 159 -2.38 -16.64 2.99
CA LYS A 159 -2.13 -16.42 1.55
C LYS A 159 -0.68 -16.70 1.12
N GLY A 160 0.17 -17.19 2.04
CA GLY A 160 1.55 -17.57 1.72
C GLY A 160 2.60 -16.49 1.92
N TYR A 161 2.23 -15.31 2.43
CA TYR A 161 3.17 -14.25 2.77
C TYR A 161 3.73 -14.45 4.18
N SER A 162 4.97 -14.06 4.40
CA SER A 162 5.61 -13.97 5.72
C SER A 162 5.96 -12.51 6.00
N ILE A 163 6.10 -12.16 7.28
CA ILE A 163 6.55 -10.83 7.65
C ILE A 163 7.98 -10.62 7.16
N TYR A 164 8.25 -9.42 6.65
CA TYR A 164 9.58 -8.96 6.27
C TYR A 164 10.07 -7.93 7.29
N GLU A 165 10.50 -8.42 8.46
CA GLU A 165 10.88 -7.60 9.61
C GLU A 165 11.98 -6.58 9.26
N GLU A 166 12.97 -6.97 8.46
CA GLU A 166 14.06 -6.06 8.05
C GLU A 166 13.55 -4.83 7.27
N LEU A 167 12.53 -5.00 6.43
CA LEU A 167 11.91 -3.88 5.71
C LEU A 167 11.08 -3.01 6.65
N GLU A 168 10.34 -3.62 7.57
CA GLU A 168 9.59 -2.89 8.59
C GLU A 168 10.52 -2.00 9.42
N ASP A 169 11.62 -2.56 9.93
CA ASP A 169 12.63 -1.83 10.71
C ASP A 169 13.23 -0.67 9.90
N LYS A 170 13.53 -0.89 8.62
CA LYS A 170 14.04 0.16 7.74
C LYS A 170 13.04 1.28 7.51
N ILE A 171 11.78 0.97 7.27
CA ILE A 171 10.74 1.98 7.08
C ILE A 171 10.55 2.78 8.37
N ILE A 172 10.52 2.13 9.53
CA ILE A 172 10.42 2.80 10.84
C ILE A 172 11.62 3.74 11.06
N GLU A 173 12.84 3.28 10.75
CA GLU A 173 14.06 4.10 10.82
C GLU A 173 13.93 5.35 9.92
N TRP A 174 13.55 5.17 8.66
CA TRP A 174 13.37 6.28 7.73
C TRP A 174 12.28 7.26 8.16
N CYS A 175 11.16 6.76 8.69
CA CYS A 175 10.10 7.60 9.23
C CYS A 175 10.57 8.44 10.44
N LYS A 176 11.38 7.86 11.35
CA LYS A 176 11.98 8.60 12.47
C LYS A 176 12.88 9.72 11.98
N ILE A 177 13.74 9.45 11.00
CA ILE A 177 14.61 10.46 10.40
C ILE A 177 13.79 11.56 9.71
N ALA A 178 12.76 11.20 8.97
CA ALA A 178 11.86 12.17 8.32
C ALA A 178 11.19 13.09 9.35
N ARG A 179 10.73 12.56 10.47
CA ARG A 179 10.10 13.31 11.56
C ARG A 179 11.07 14.31 12.19
N GLU A 180 12.34 13.95 12.34
CA GLU A 180 13.36 14.81 12.94
C GLU A 180 13.83 15.92 11.98
N THR A 181 13.79 15.67 10.66
CA THR A 181 14.34 16.54 9.63
C THR A 181 13.31 17.39 8.90
N SER A 182 12.05 16.98 8.89
CA SER A 182 10.93 17.68 8.26
C SER A 182 9.84 17.96 9.29
N ASN A 183 9.31 19.19 9.31
CA ASN A 183 8.11 19.54 10.09
C ASN A 183 6.82 18.90 9.50
N ALA A 184 6.90 17.78 8.81
CA ALA A 184 5.76 17.16 8.15
C ALA A 184 5.00 16.26 9.14
N PRO A 185 3.82 16.68 9.63
CA PRO A 185 2.89 15.77 10.28
C PRO A 185 2.22 14.92 9.19
N SER A 186 2.57 13.66 9.01
CA SER A 186 1.75 12.77 8.22
C SER A 186 1.16 11.70 9.13
N GLU A 187 -0.06 11.29 8.83
CA GLU A 187 -0.75 10.21 9.53
C GLU A 187 0.03 8.90 9.41
N PHE A 188 0.66 8.67 8.27
CA PHE A 188 1.60 7.57 8.05
C PHE A 188 2.73 7.54 9.10
N LEU A 189 3.31 8.70 9.46
CA LEU A 189 4.32 8.78 10.51
C LEU A 189 3.77 8.36 11.88
N ARG A 190 2.50 8.66 12.16
CA ARG A 190 1.84 8.23 13.41
C ARG A 190 1.68 6.72 13.45
N VAL A 191 1.21 6.11 12.37
CA VAL A 191 1.01 4.65 12.29
C VAL A 191 2.33 3.90 12.37
N ALA A 192 3.37 4.38 11.67
CA ALA A 192 4.66 3.71 11.64
C ALA A 192 5.54 3.96 12.88
N VAL A 193 5.36 5.07 13.60
CA VAL A 193 6.33 5.52 14.63
C VAL A 193 5.73 5.68 16.03
N ASP A 194 4.49 6.19 16.14
CA ASP A 194 3.87 6.47 17.45
C ASP A 194 3.22 5.24 18.08
N GLY A 195 2.91 4.23 17.28
CA GLY A 195 2.25 3.00 17.68
C GLY A 195 3.15 1.79 17.84
N ASP A 196 4.44 1.95 18.22
CA ASP A 196 5.39 0.83 18.32
C ASP A 196 5.50 -0.03 17.03
N GLY A 197 5.18 0.56 15.87
CA GLY A 197 5.17 -0.13 14.58
C GLY A 197 3.95 -1.03 14.36
N THR A 198 2.92 -0.92 15.21
CA THR A 198 1.78 -1.84 15.19
C THR A 198 0.91 -1.75 13.95
N GLY A 199 0.92 -0.62 13.23
CA GLY A 199 0.12 -0.43 12.01
C GLY A 199 0.84 -0.78 10.71
N LEU A 200 2.17 -0.91 10.71
CA LEU A 200 2.96 -1.23 9.52
C LEU A 200 3.09 -2.75 9.35
N LEU A 201 2.86 -3.25 8.15
CA LEU A 201 3.10 -4.64 7.77
C LEU A 201 3.79 -4.69 6.42
N ALA A 202 5.03 -5.21 6.40
CA ALA A 202 5.73 -5.58 5.19
C ALA A 202 5.70 -7.10 5.04
N GLY A 203 5.15 -7.58 3.95
CA GLY A 203 5.07 -8.99 3.61
C GLY A 203 5.97 -9.32 2.42
N GLN A 204 6.54 -10.52 2.45
CA GLN A 204 7.22 -11.11 1.29
C GLN A 204 6.67 -12.50 1.03
N VAL A 205 6.66 -12.92 -0.22
CA VAL A 205 6.35 -14.31 -0.57
C VAL A 205 7.36 -15.20 0.15
N ARG A 206 6.90 -16.26 0.83
CA ARG A 206 7.82 -17.24 1.43
C ARG A 206 8.77 -17.72 0.34
N PRO A 207 10.09 -17.70 0.54
CA PRO A 207 11.00 -18.16 -0.49
C PRO A 207 10.69 -19.61 -0.82
N VAL A 208 10.12 -19.83 -1.99
CA VAL A 208 10.23 -21.09 -2.68
C VAL A 208 11.72 -21.24 -2.93
N SER A 209 12.34 -22.24 -2.35
CA SER A 209 13.81 -22.46 -2.34
C SER A 209 14.43 -21.99 -3.67
N TYR A 210 15.39 -21.08 -3.60
CA TYR A 210 16.06 -20.38 -4.71
C TYR A 210 16.80 -21.29 -5.71
N THR A 211 16.48 -22.57 -5.78
CA THR A 211 17.15 -23.56 -6.63
C THR A 211 16.68 -23.58 -8.08
N HIS A 212 15.66 -22.80 -8.47
CA HIS A 212 15.13 -22.83 -9.84
C HIS A 212 15.23 -21.55 -10.65
N LEU A 213 15.71 -20.42 -10.10
CA LEU A 213 15.84 -19.16 -10.86
C LEU A 213 17.24 -18.84 -11.38
N ARG A 214 18.23 -19.75 -11.26
CA ARG A 214 19.57 -19.61 -11.85
C ARG A 214 19.86 -20.56 -13.01
N ALA A 215 18.86 -21.01 -13.76
CA ALA A 215 19.07 -21.95 -14.87
C ALA A 215 19.06 -21.32 -16.27
N HIS A 216 19.07 -19.99 -16.41
CA HIS A 216 19.08 -19.33 -17.72
C HIS A 216 20.21 -18.31 -17.95
N GLU A 217 21.24 -18.31 -17.15
CA GLU A 217 22.47 -17.62 -17.50
C GLU A 217 23.60 -18.64 -17.64
N THR A 218 24.19 -18.63 -18.82
CA THR A 218 25.41 -19.25 -19.32
C THR A 218 25.26 -20.46 -20.22
N THR A 219 25.27 -20.24 -21.51
CA THR A 219 26.22 -20.93 -22.39
C THR A 219 26.80 -19.94 -23.40
N PRO A 220 28.11 -19.68 -23.37
CA PRO A 220 28.79 -18.97 -24.43
C PRO A 220 29.12 -19.96 -25.54
N HIS A 221 28.86 -19.54 -26.79
CA HIS A 221 29.60 -20.00 -27.97
C HIS A 221 29.89 -18.81 -28.86
#